data_26e6b7b4a49a5071c50aaf06a1fa8a27
#
_entry.id   26e6b7b4a49a5071c50aaf06a1fa8a27
#
_cell.length_a   1.000
_cell.length_b   1.000
_cell.length_c   1.000
_cell.angle_alpha   90.00
_cell.angle_beta   90.00
_cell.angle_gamma   90.00
#
_symmetry.space_group_name_H-M   'P 1'
#
loop_
_entity.id
_entity.type
_entity.pdbx_description
1 polymer ?
#
loop_
_entity_poly.entity_id
_entity_poly.type
_entity_poly.pdbx_seq_one_letter_code
_entity_poly.pdbx_strand_id
1 'polypeptide(L)'
;MKKIRKLEKMKNLISTCFIFILLVSSSSIYAQKDSITLQREARKLVREGNVLYNQNKYTDATVAYKKALEKNSSYKKATYNLGNSLYQEKNYKEAIPQYNITVENAKDAFEKAEGYHNIGNAMLQEKNYKGAVDAFKNALRNNPNDDETRYNLAVAQKLLEDEENKNKDKNKDKGKDKNKDKEKNKDKDKKEGDDKDKKDPKKNDDKGDDKKKQDPKKNEKKEQKPQPGKMSPQQIKQLLESLKNEEKKTQKKLNAKKAKGSKVKQEKDW
;
A
#
# COMPACT_ATOMS: atom_id res chain seq x y z
N MET A 1 -1.95 47.32 -64.81
CA MET A 1 -0.97 47.54 -63.66
C MET A 1 -1.48 46.94 -62.29
N LYS A 2 -2.72 47.21 -61.80
CA LYS A 2 -3.22 46.69 -60.47
C LYS A 2 -3.25 45.19 -60.43
N LYS A 3 -3.63 44.45 -61.46
CA LYS A 3 -3.71 42.98 -61.51
C LYS A 3 -2.33 42.29 -61.42
N ILE A 4 -1.29 42.89 -62.04
CA ILE A 4 0.10 42.37 -61.96
C ILE A 4 0.65 42.50 -60.54
N ARG A 5 0.49 43.68 -59.91
CA ARG A 5 0.91 43.88 -58.47
C ARG A 5 0.19 42.96 -57.50
N LYS A 6 -1.07 42.60 -57.73
CA LYS A 6 -1.82 41.64 -56.91
C LYS A 6 -1.25 40.24 -57.06
N LEU A 7 -0.87 39.84 -58.27
CA LEU A 7 -0.24 38.54 -58.54
C LEU A 7 1.14 38.41 -57.89
N GLU A 8 1.97 39.46 -57.94
CA GLU A 8 3.27 39.47 -57.26
C GLU A 8 3.14 39.40 -55.74
N LYS A 9 2.20 40.15 -55.14
CA LYS A 9 1.93 40.06 -53.70
C LYS A 9 1.47 38.65 -53.29
N MET A 10 0.64 38.00 -54.08
CA MET A 10 0.21 36.61 -53.83
C MET A 10 1.38 35.62 -53.94
N LYS A 11 2.27 35.75 -54.95
CA LYS A 11 3.45 34.92 -55.08
C LYS A 11 4.40 35.07 -53.89
N ASN A 12 4.63 36.32 -53.48
CA ASN A 12 5.47 36.58 -52.30
C ASN A 12 4.85 36.01 -51.01
N LEU A 13 3.54 36.13 -50.85
CA LEU A 13 2.82 35.54 -49.71
C LEU A 13 2.93 34.01 -49.71
N ILE A 14 2.73 33.36 -50.85
CA ILE A 14 2.88 31.91 -50.99
C ILE A 14 4.31 31.48 -50.69
N SER A 15 5.30 32.20 -51.18
CA SER A 15 6.71 31.93 -50.94
C SER A 15 7.06 32.06 -49.45
N THR A 16 6.59 33.11 -48.77
CA THR A 16 6.83 33.30 -47.34
C THR A 16 6.14 32.22 -46.51
N CYS A 17 4.92 31.83 -46.84
CA CYS A 17 4.24 30.71 -46.20
C CYS A 17 4.99 29.38 -46.37
N PHE A 18 5.55 29.15 -47.57
CA PHE A 18 6.31 27.94 -47.89
C PHE A 18 7.62 27.88 -47.08
N ILE A 19 8.34 29.00 -46.99
CA ILE A 19 9.53 29.10 -46.13
C ILE A 19 9.20 28.88 -44.67
N PHE A 20 8.10 29.45 -44.16
CA PHE A 20 7.66 29.25 -42.81
C PHE A 20 7.33 27.79 -42.51
N ILE A 21 6.64 27.09 -43.43
CA ILE A 21 6.33 25.65 -43.30
C ILE A 21 7.63 24.83 -43.27
N LEU A 22 8.62 25.15 -44.07
CA LEU A 22 9.93 24.47 -44.09
C LEU A 22 10.69 24.68 -42.76
N LEU A 23 10.65 25.88 -42.17
CA LEU A 23 11.28 26.18 -40.90
C LEU A 23 10.61 25.44 -39.75
N VAL A 24 9.27 25.37 -39.73
CA VAL A 24 8.50 24.63 -38.71
C VAL A 24 8.77 23.11 -38.85
N SER A 25 8.82 22.58 -40.06
CA SER A 25 9.06 21.14 -40.26
C SER A 25 10.51 20.75 -39.87
N SER A 26 11.50 21.58 -40.11
CA SER A 26 12.88 21.31 -39.70
C SER A 26 13.02 21.28 -38.16
N SER A 27 12.41 22.22 -37.45
CA SER A 27 12.45 22.23 -35.96
C SER A 27 11.81 20.98 -35.35
N SER A 28 10.74 20.46 -35.95
CA SER A 28 10.09 19.21 -35.50
C SER A 28 11.01 17.99 -35.65
N ILE A 29 11.83 17.92 -36.68
CA ILE A 29 12.77 16.81 -36.89
C ILE A 29 13.87 16.78 -35.81
N TYR A 30 14.43 17.94 -35.45
CA TYR A 30 15.42 18.03 -34.37
C TYR A 30 14.82 17.62 -33.02
N ALA A 31 13.64 18.13 -32.65
CA ALA A 31 12.95 17.78 -31.43
C ALA A 31 12.64 16.26 -31.31
N GLN A 32 12.28 15.62 -32.43
CA GLN A 32 12.02 14.18 -32.48
C GLN A 32 13.32 13.36 -32.30
N LYS A 33 14.45 13.79 -32.87
CA LYS A 33 15.76 13.12 -32.70
C LYS A 33 16.19 13.16 -31.23
N ASP A 34 16.03 14.30 -30.54
CA ASP A 34 16.38 14.46 -29.16
C ASP A 34 15.49 13.58 -28.26
N SER A 35 14.19 13.53 -28.53
CA SER A 35 13.25 12.66 -27.82
C SER A 35 13.63 11.17 -27.93
N ILE A 36 14.01 10.68 -29.10
CA ILE A 36 14.45 9.29 -29.32
C ILE A 36 15.73 8.99 -28.52
N THR A 37 16.67 9.96 -28.51
CA THR A 37 17.93 9.82 -27.78
C THR A 37 17.68 9.72 -26.28
N LEU A 38 16.87 10.61 -25.71
CA LEU A 38 16.46 10.57 -24.30
C LEU A 38 15.77 9.26 -23.91
N GLN A 39 14.89 8.74 -24.76
CA GLN A 39 14.26 7.43 -24.55
C GLN A 39 15.28 6.27 -24.54
N ARG A 40 16.30 6.31 -25.38
CA ARG A 40 17.37 5.29 -25.40
C ARG A 40 18.21 5.35 -24.13
N GLU A 41 18.56 6.55 -23.69
CA GLU A 41 19.28 6.77 -22.42
C GLU A 41 18.45 6.27 -21.23
N ALA A 42 17.17 6.62 -21.14
CA ALA A 42 16.27 6.14 -20.11
C ALA A 42 16.21 4.60 -20.05
N ARG A 43 16.10 3.93 -21.22
CA ARG A 43 16.14 2.47 -21.30
C ARG A 43 17.46 1.87 -20.83
N LYS A 44 18.60 2.52 -21.13
CA LYS A 44 19.92 2.07 -20.65
C LYS A 44 19.99 2.17 -19.13
N LEU A 45 19.57 3.30 -18.56
CA LEU A 45 19.55 3.52 -17.11
C LEU A 45 18.62 2.55 -16.38
N VAL A 46 17.44 2.21 -16.94
CA VAL A 46 16.58 1.18 -16.37
C VAL A 46 17.24 -0.20 -16.37
N ARG A 47 17.94 -0.57 -17.43
CA ARG A 47 18.68 -1.84 -17.46
C ARG A 47 19.80 -1.88 -16.41
N GLU A 48 20.53 -0.78 -16.25
CA GLU A 48 21.55 -0.63 -15.20
C GLU A 48 20.91 -0.77 -13.81
N GLY A 49 19.81 -0.06 -13.55
CA GLY A 49 19.04 -0.18 -12.31
C GLY A 49 18.58 -1.60 -12.03
N ASN A 50 18.10 -2.33 -13.06
CA ASN A 50 17.70 -3.73 -12.91
C ASN A 50 18.87 -4.63 -12.51
N VAL A 51 20.06 -4.41 -13.07
CA VAL A 51 21.28 -5.16 -12.68
C VAL A 51 21.64 -4.89 -11.24
N LEU A 52 21.61 -3.62 -10.82
CA LEU A 52 21.89 -3.22 -9.44
C LEU A 52 20.85 -3.80 -8.46
N TYR A 53 19.58 -3.75 -8.82
CA TYR A 53 18.48 -4.33 -8.03
C TYR A 53 18.68 -5.84 -7.81
N ASN A 54 19.03 -6.58 -8.86
CA ASN A 54 19.28 -8.01 -8.78
C ASN A 54 20.53 -8.36 -7.95
N GLN A 55 21.45 -7.40 -7.79
CA GLN A 55 22.60 -7.50 -6.89
C GLN A 55 22.27 -7.07 -5.45
N ASN A 56 21.02 -6.79 -5.12
CA ASN A 56 20.54 -6.22 -3.85
C ASN A 56 21.12 -4.83 -3.53
N LYS A 57 21.66 -4.12 -4.51
CA LYS A 57 22.16 -2.74 -4.40
C LYS A 57 21.01 -1.76 -4.64
N TYR A 58 20.04 -1.77 -3.72
CA TYR A 58 18.77 -1.08 -3.91
C TYR A 58 18.93 0.44 -4.00
N THR A 59 19.80 1.03 -3.18
CA THR A 59 20.08 2.48 -3.22
C THR A 59 20.67 2.91 -4.56
N ASP A 60 21.60 2.16 -5.11
CA ASP A 60 22.18 2.46 -6.43
C ASP A 60 21.15 2.28 -7.53
N ALA A 61 20.30 1.24 -7.43
CA ALA A 61 19.19 1.02 -8.36
C ALA A 61 18.19 2.18 -8.32
N THR A 62 17.85 2.68 -7.13
CA THR A 62 16.98 3.87 -6.94
C THR A 62 17.56 5.08 -7.69
N VAL A 63 18.86 5.33 -7.56
CA VAL A 63 19.54 6.43 -8.30
C VAL A 63 19.44 6.24 -9.82
N ALA A 64 19.68 5.02 -10.30
CA ALA A 64 19.60 4.72 -11.74
C ALA A 64 18.18 4.90 -12.28
N TYR A 65 17.14 4.47 -11.55
CA TYR A 65 15.75 4.66 -11.97
C TYR A 65 15.32 6.14 -11.91
N LYS A 66 15.74 6.91 -10.90
CA LYS A 66 15.51 8.37 -10.85
C LYS A 66 16.12 9.07 -12.05
N LYS A 67 17.37 8.77 -12.39
CA LYS A 67 18.02 9.28 -13.62
C LYS A 67 17.28 8.89 -14.89
N ALA A 68 16.72 7.67 -14.96
CA ALA A 68 15.92 7.26 -16.10
C ALA A 68 14.65 8.10 -16.24
N LEU A 69 13.99 8.46 -15.12
CA LEU A 69 12.80 9.31 -15.10
C LEU A 69 13.11 10.78 -15.41
N GLU A 70 14.32 11.27 -15.10
CA GLU A 70 14.80 12.58 -15.56
C GLU A 70 14.93 12.63 -17.11
N LYS A 71 15.33 11.51 -17.73
CA LYS A 71 15.40 11.41 -19.21
C LYS A 71 14.03 11.19 -19.85
N ASN A 72 13.16 10.47 -19.21
CA ASN A 72 11.79 10.20 -19.67
C ASN A 72 10.87 10.01 -18.46
N SER A 73 10.19 11.09 -18.05
CA SER A 73 9.29 11.13 -16.90
C SER A 73 8.08 10.19 -17.02
N SER A 74 7.69 9.83 -18.24
CA SER A 74 6.55 8.92 -18.51
C SER A 74 6.97 7.45 -18.65
N TYR A 75 8.22 7.09 -18.31
CA TYR A 75 8.70 5.73 -18.48
C TYR A 75 8.18 4.80 -17.37
N LYS A 76 7.02 4.21 -17.58
CA LYS A 76 6.27 3.38 -16.61
C LYS A 76 7.12 2.32 -15.91
N LYS A 77 8.01 1.61 -16.64
CA LYS A 77 8.89 0.60 -16.07
C LYS A 77 9.88 1.20 -15.05
N ALA A 78 10.36 2.43 -15.31
CA ALA A 78 11.25 3.10 -14.35
C ALA A 78 10.49 3.47 -13.07
N THR A 79 9.27 3.96 -13.18
CA THR A 79 8.41 4.30 -12.03
C THR A 79 8.11 3.09 -11.16
N TYR A 80 7.68 1.98 -11.78
CA TYR A 80 7.39 0.74 -11.06
C TYR A 80 8.63 0.18 -10.35
N ASN A 81 9.77 0.12 -11.07
CA ASN A 81 11.01 -0.40 -10.51
C ASN A 81 11.61 0.52 -9.44
N LEU A 82 11.40 1.84 -9.55
CA LEU A 82 11.73 2.80 -8.50
C LEU A 82 10.92 2.49 -7.23
N GLY A 83 9.62 2.27 -7.35
CA GLY A 83 8.78 1.86 -6.23
C GLY A 83 9.30 0.59 -5.56
N ASN A 84 9.65 -0.44 -6.36
CA ASN A 84 10.22 -1.69 -5.85
C ASN A 84 11.56 -1.48 -5.12
N SER A 85 12.44 -0.64 -5.66
CA SER A 85 13.74 -0.34 -5.06
C SER A 85 13.58 0.36 -3.72
N LEU A 86 12.74 1.39 -3.66
CA LEU A 86 12.39 2.11 -2.45
C LEU A 86 11.76 1.20 -1.39
N TYR A 87 10.92 0.26 -1.82
CA TYR A 87 10.32 -0.74 -0.92
C TYR A 87 11.40 -1.62 -0.27
N GLN A 88 12.37 -2.09 -1.05
CA GLN A 88 13.49 -2.89 -0.53
C GLN A 88 14.41 -2.09 0.40
N GLU A 89 14.56 -0.79 0.17
CA GLU A 89 15.23 0.14 1.08
C GLU A 89 14.43 0.43 2.36
N LYS A 90 13.23 -0.13 2.50
CA LYS A 90 12.25 0.15 3.57
C LYS A 90 11.75 1.59 3.57
N ASN A 91 11.94 2.30 2.49
CA ASN A 91 11.42 3.65 2.27
C ASN A 91 10.00 3.58 1.70
N TYR A 92 9.08 3.04 2.50
CA TYR A 92 7.70 2.74 2.08
C TYR A 92 6.93 4.01 1.75
N LYS A 93 7.19 5.11 2.47
CA LYS A 93 6.53 6.41 2.24
C LYS A 93 6.80 6.98 0.86
N GLU A 94 8.01 6.78 0.32
CA GLU A 94 8.34 7.20 -1.04
C GLU A 94 7.95 6.15 -2.09
N ALA A 95 7.88 4.86 -1.73
CA ALA A 95 7.46 3.80 -2.62
C ALA A 95 5.97 3.92 -3.02
N ILE A 96 5.08 4.23 -2.06
CA ILE A 96 3.63 4.33 -2.27
C ILE A 96 3.27 5.31 -3.41
N PRO A 97 3.79 6.55 -3.47
CA PRO A 97 3.55 7.45 -4.60
C PRO A 97 3.96 6.88 -5.96
N GLN A 98 5.08 6.13 -6.02
CA GLN A 98 5.54 5.52 -7.28
C GLN A 98 4.58 4.42 -7.76
N TYR A 99 4.07 3.62 -6.83
CA TYR A 99 3.04 2.63 -7.14
C TYR A 99 1.70 3.27 -7.53
N ASN A 100 1.32 4.40 -6.91
CA ASN A 100 0.12 5.14 -7.33
C ASN A 100 0.23 5.62 -8.78
N ILE A 101 1.37 6.21 -9.17
CA ILE A 101 1.65 6.60 -10.56
C ILE A 101 1.57 5.37 -11.50
N THR A 102 2.04 4.21 -11.04
CA THR A 102 1.94 2.95 -11.79
C THR A 102 0.48 2.56 -12.01
N VAL A 103 -0.37 2.61 -10.97
CA VAL A 103 -1.81 2.32 -11.05
C VAL A 103 -2.54 3.27 -12.00
N GLU A 104 -2.26 4.57 -11.90
CA GLU A 104 -2.87 5.60 -12.75
C GLU A 104 -2.54 5.40 -14.22
N ASN A 105 -1.31 4.96 -14.51
CA ASN A 105 -0.81 4.75 -15.86
C ASN A 105 -0.92 3.29 -16.34
N ALA A 106 -1.56 2.40 -15.58
CA ALA A 106 -1.71 0.99 -15.92
C ALA A 106 -2.49 0.82 -17.23
N LYS A 107 -2.07 -0.14 -18.05
CA LYS A 107 -2.69 -0.43 -19.36
C LYS A 107 -3.89 -1.34 -19.24
N ASP A 108 -3.87 -2.20 -18.22
CA ASP A 108 -4.88 -3.22 -18.00
C ASP A 108 -5.15 -3.46 -16.51
N ALA A 109 -6.11 -4.33 -16.23
CA ALA A 109 -6.51 -4.65 -14.88
C ALA A 109 -5.40 -5.40 -14.11
N PHE A 110 -4.56 -6.16 -14.80
CA PHE A 110 -3.48 -6.90 -14.17
C PHE A 110 -2.39 -5.96 -13.66
N GLU A 111 -1.89 -5.03 -14.49
CA GLU A 111 -0.94 -3.99 -14.06
C GLU A 111 -1.51 -3.15 -12.89
N LYS A 112 -2.82 -2.85 -12.92
CA LYS A 112 -3.50 -2.18 -11.78
C LYS A 112 -3.47 -3.01 -10.52
N ALA A 113 -3.75 -4.30 -10.63
CA ALA A 113 -3.74 -5.21 -9.50
C ALA A 113 -2.36 -5.28 -8.85
N GLU A 114 -1.28 -5.42 -9.64
CA GLU A 114 0.10 -5.41 -9.14
C GLU A 114 0.45 -4.12 -8.41
N GLY A 115 0.08 -2.97 -8.98
CA GLY A 115 0.32 -1.67 -8.34
C GLY A 115 -0.40 -1.56 -6.99
N TYR A 116 -1.68 -1.93 -6.92
CA TYR A 116 -2.45 -1.93 -5.68
C TYR A 116 -1.93 -2.96 -4.66
N HIS A 117 -1.49 -4.14 -5.10
CA HIS A 117 -0.85 -5.13 -4.24
C HIS A 117 0.38 -4.54 -3.56
N ASN A 118 1.27 -3.91 -4.32
CA ASN A 118 2.48 -3.30 -3.78
C ASN A 118 2.20 -2.10 -2.87
N ILE A 119 1.17 -1.28 -3.17
CA ILE A 119 0.69 -0.24 -2.25
C ILE A 119 0.23 -0.88 -0.93
N GLY A 120 -0.53 -1.95 -0.99
CA GLY A 120 -0.99 -2.69 0.19
C GLY A 120 0.16 -3.20 1.04
N ASN A 121 1.18 -3.80 0.41
CA ASN A 121 2.37 -4.28 1.08
C ASN A 121 3.15 -3.13 1.75
N ALA A 122 3.34 -2.00 1.07
CA ALA A 122 4.03 -0.85 1.63
C ALA A 122 3.26 -0.23 2.81
N MET A 123 1.94 -0.10 2.70
CA MET A 123 1.08 0.39 3.78
C MET A 123 1.05 -0.55 4.99
N LEU A 124 1.14 -1.87 4.74
CA LEU A 124 1.22 -2.87 5.80
C LEU A 124 2.51 -2.72 6.62
N GLN A 125 3.64 -2.47 5.95
CA GLN A 125 4.93 -2.20 6.60
C GLN A 125 4.92 -0.88 7.39
N GLU A 126 4.23 0.15 6.89
CA GLU A 126 4.00 1.42 7.59
C GLU A 126 2.97 1.31 8.74
N LYS A 127 2.42 0.11 8.98
CA LYS A 127 1.35 -0.15 9.96
C LYS A 127 0.05 0.64 9.68
N ASN A 128 -0.12 1.12 8.46
CA ASN A 128 -1.38 1.68 7.99
C ASN A 128 -2.30 0.54 7.55
N TYR A 129 -2.81 -0.23 8.53
CA TYR A 129 -3.57 -1.44 8.25
C TYR A 129 -4.87 -1.17 7.49
N LYS A 130 -5.54 -0.06 7.79
CA LYS A 130 -6.74 0.34 7.06
C LYS A 130 -6.45 0.62 5.59
N GLY A 131 -5.41 1.40 5.30
CA GLY A 131 -4.98 1.67 3.93
C GLY A 131 -4.55 0.40 3.20
N ALA A 132 -3.84 -0.53 3.88
CA ALA A 132 -3.45 -1.82 3.33
C ALA A 132 -4.67 -2.67 2.93
N VAL A 133 -5.70 -2.74 3.79
CA VAL A 133 -6.96 -3.43 3.51
C VAL A 133 -7.63 -2.87 2.26
N ASP A 134 -7.71 -1.54 2.14
CA ASP A 134 -8.34 -0.88 0.99
C ASP A 134 -7.55 -1.12 -0.31
N ALA A 135 -6.21 -1.08 -0.25
CA ALA A 135 -5.34 -1.35 -1.39
C ALA A 135 -5.46 -2.80 -1.86
N PHE A 136 -5.37 -3.79 -0.96
CA PHE A 136 -5.54 -5.20 -1.32
C PHE A 136 -6.94 -5.53 -1.87
N LYS A 137 -8.00 -4.90 -1.34
CA LYS A 137 -9.34 -5.02 -1.93
C LYS A 137 -9.40 -4.47 -3.37
N ASN A 138 -8.69 -3.36 -3.64
CA ASN A 138 -8.60 -2.82 -4.99
C ASN A 138 -7.77 -3.73 -5.92
N ALA A 139 -6.69 -4.33 -5.42
CA ALA A 139 -5.94 -5.33 -6.18
C ALA A 139 -6.82 -6.52 -6.58
N LEU A 140 -7.57 -7.10 -5.63
CA LEU A 140 -8.47 -8.23 -5.89
C LEU A 140 -9.67 -7.88 -6.79
N ARG A 141 -10.13 -6.63 -6.81
CA ARG A 141 -11.15 -6.19 -7.79
C ARG A 141 -10.62 -6.23 -9.23
N ASN A 142 -9.33 -6.01 -9.41
CA ASN A 142 -8.66 -6.02 -10.70
C ASN A 142 -8.11 -7.41 -11.08
N ASN A 143 -7.67 -8.20 -10.10
CA ASN A 143 -7.25 -9.60 -10.27
C ASN A 143 -7.83 -10.48 -9.14
N PRO A 144 -9.05 -11.03 -9.32
CA PRO A 144 -9.71 -11.83 -8.28
C PRO A 144 -9.02 -13.15 -7.95
N ASN A 145 -8.13 -13.65 -8.81
CA ASN A 145 -7.49 -14.96 -8.66
C ASN A 145 -6.12 -14.89 -7.96
N ASP A 146 -5.75 -13.73 -7.42
CA ASP A 146 -4.49 -13.52 -6.72
C ASP A 146 -4.58 -14.02 -5.27
N ASP A 147 -4.10 -15.24 -5.03
CA ASP A 147 -4.12 -15.87 -3.72
C ASP A 147 -3.15 -15.20 -2.74
N GLU A 148 -2.04 -14.63 -3.22
CA GLU A 148 -1.09 -13.89 -2.38
C GLU A 148 -1.71 -12.61 -1.85
N THR A 149 -2.33 -11.83 -2.72
CA THR A 149 -3.06 -10.62 -2.32
C THR A 149 -4.21 -10.95 -1.36
N ARG A 150 -4.90 -12.08 -1.56
CA ARG A 150 -5.97 -12.54 -0.68
C ARG A 150 -5.43 -12.89 0.71
N TYR A 151 -4.29 -13.55 0.77
CA TYR A 151 -3.60 -13.82 2.02
C TYR A 151 -3.18 -12.53 2.75
N ASN A 152 -2.56 -11.58 2.03
CA ASN A 152 -2.10 -10.31 2.60
C ASN A 152 -3.27 -9.44 3.08
N LEU A 153 -4.42 -9.48 2.37
CA LEU A 153 -5.67 -8.84 2.84
C LEU A 153 -6.12 -9.43 4.17
N ALA A 154 -6.10 -10.75 4.31
CA ALA A 154 -6.48 -11.43 5.54
C ALA A 154 -5.58 -11.01 6.72
N VAL A 155 -4.27 -10.95 6.49
CA VAL A 155 -3.30 -10.47 7.48
C VAL A 155 -3.57 -9.02 7.87
N ALA A 156 -3.77 -8.14 6.88
CA ALA A 156 -4.05 -6.71 7.12
C ALA A 156 -5.34 -6.48 7.93
N GLN A 157 -6.41 -7.24 7.64
CA GLN A 157 -7.67 -7.18 8.37
C GLN A 157 -7.49 -7.61 9.83
N LYS A 158 -6.75 -8.67 10.07
CA LYS A 158 -6.49 -9.14 11.44
C LYS A 158 -5.68 -8.13 12.25
N LEU A 159 -4.66 -7.53 11.64
CA LEU A 159 -3.85 -6.49 12.30
C LEU A 159 -4.67 -5.23 12.58
N LEU A 160 -5.59 -4.85 11.69
CA LEU A 160 -6.52 -3.74 11.90
C LEU A 160 -7.46 -4.00 13.08
N GLU A 161 -8.05 -5.21 13.14
CA GLU A 161 -8.91 -5.63 14.26
C GLU A 161 -8.16 -5.60 15.60
N ASP A 162 -6.93 -6.11 15.63
CA ASP A 162 -6.10 -6.14 16.83
C ASP A 162 -5.73 -4.71 17.29
N GLU A 163 -5.49 -3.78 16.36
CA GLU A 163 -5.24 -2.37 16.65
C GLU A 163 -6.49 -1.69 17.23
N GLU A 164 -7.66 -1.91 16.63
CA GLU A 164 -8.93 -1.35 17.12
C GLU A 164 -9.28 -1.86 18.52
N ASN A 165 -9.06 -3.14 18.79
CA ASN A 165 -9.33 -3.73 20.11
C ASN A 165 -8.39 -3.15 21.17
N LYS A 166 -7.09 -2.99 20.89
CA LYS A 166 -6.14 -2.33 21.80
C LYS A 166 -6.54 -0.89 22.12
N ASN A 167 -7.08 -0.17 21.14
CA ASN A 167 -7.52 1.22 21.33
C ASN A 167 -8.81 1.30 22.17
N LYS A 168 -9.73 0.33 22.05
CA LYS A 168 -10.93 0.24 22.88
C LYS A 168 -10.59 -0.03 24.36
N ASP A 169 -9.62 -0.90 24.63
CA ASP A 169 -9.20 -1.21 25.99
C ASP A 169 -8.49 -0.03 26.68
N LYS A 170 -7.62 0.69 25.95
CA LYS A 170 -6.99 1.91 26.46
C LYS A 170 -8.00 3.01 26.83
N ASN A 171 -9.11 3.10 26.09
CA ASN A 171 -10.17 4.07 26.39
C ASN A 171 -11.03 3.66 27.58
N LYS A 172 -11.19 2.36 27.86
CA LYS A 172 -11.90 1.88 29.06
C LYS A 172 -11.14 2.15 30.35
N ASP A 173 -9.81 2.04 30.34
CA ASP A 173 -8.96 2.34 31.52
C ASP A 173 -8.95 3.84 31.84
N LYS A 174 -8.89 4.71 30.83
CA LYS A 174 -8.99 6.17 31.04
C LYS A 174 -10.35 6.61 31.59
N GLY A 175 -11.41 5.83 31.36
CA GLY A 175 -12.75 6.07 31.91
C GLY A 175 -12.89 5.66 33.36
N LYS A 176 -12.12 4.65 33.83
CA LYS A 176 -12.15 4.19 35.23
C LYS A 176 -11.40 5.10 36.18
N ASP A 177 -10.29 5.71 35.73
CA ASP A 177 -9.55 6.67 36.57
C ASP A 177 -10.32 7.98 36.79
N LYS A 178 -11.08 8.46 35.81
CA LYS A 178 -11.92 9.66 35.98
C LYS A 178 -13.11 9.46 36.94
N ASN A 179 -13.56 8.21 37.17
CA ASN A 179 -14.60 7.93 38.14
C ASN A 179 -14.05 7.70 39.56
N LYS A 180 -12.80 7.24 39.71
CA LYS A 180 -12.17 7.12 41.03
C LYS A 180 -11.86 8.48 41.65
N ASP A 181 -11.50 9.49 40.86
CA ASP A 181 -11.27 10.86 41.37
C ASP A 181 -12.56 11.59 41.75
N LYS A 182 -13.74 11.18 41.21
CA LYS A 182 -15.05 11.73 41.63
C LYS A 182 -15.59 11.10 42.89
N GLU A 183 -15.24 9.87 43.25
CA GLU A 183 -15.64 9.23 44.51
C GLU A 183 -14.76 9.65 45.70
N LYS A 184 -13.46 9.97 45.48
CA LYS A 184 -12.58 10.43 46.54
C LYS A 184 -12.83 11.86 47.03
N ASN A 185 -13.66 12.62 46.36
CA ASN A 185 -13.98 14.00 46.76
C ASN A 185 -15.33 14.17 47.50
N LYS A 186 -16.01 13.06 47.87
CA LYS A 186 -17.26 13.10 48.61
C LYS A 186 -17.16 12.70 50.09
N ASP A 187 -16.00 12.20 50.56
CA ASP A 187 -15.83 11.74 51.94
C ASP A 187 -14.73 12.50 52.70
N LYS A 188 -14.67 13.80 52.55
CA LYS A 188 -13.87 14.67 53.42
C LYS A 188 -14.75 15.66 54.15
N ASP A 189 -15.67 15.18 54.92
CA ASP A 189 -16.23 15.91 56.06
C ASP A 189 -16.88 14.91 57.00
N LYS A 190 -16.14 14.48 58.01
CA LYS A 190 -16.56 14.26 59.40
C LYS A 190 -15.61 13.37 60.19
N LYS A 191 -15.09 14.01 61.23
CA LYS A 191 -14.70 13.50 62.56
C LYS A 191 -13.28 12.98 62.78
N GLU A 192 -12.58 13.82 63.51
CA GLU A 192 -11.55 13.55 64.53
C GLU A 192 -11.97 12.45 65.51
N GLY A 193 -10.96 11.74 65.99
CA GLY A 193 -11.06 10.96 67.20
C GLY A 193 -10.10 9.78 67.33
N ASP A 194 -8.98 10.06 67.96
CA ASP A 194 -8.19 9.25 68.93
C ASP A 194 -7.76 7.78 68.68
N ASP A 195 -6.47 7.68 68.73
CA ASP A 195 -5.58 6.91 69.65
C ASP A 195 -5.13 5.47 69.34
N LYS A 196 -3.80 5.41 69.28
CA LYS A 196 -2.83 4.46 69.87
C LYS A 196 -2.68 3.02 69.35
N ASP A 197 -1.48 2.86 68.99
CA ASP A 197 -0.47 1.85 69.46
C ASP A 197 -0.36 0.45 68.84
N LYS A 198 0.83 0.27 68.31
CA LYS A 198 1.81 -0.84 68.50
C LYS A 198 1.86 -2.01 67.51
N LYS A 199 3.04 -2.00 66.95
CA LYS A 199 4.05 -3.10 66.85
C LYS A 199 3.94 -4.10 65.69
N ASP A 200 4.94 -3.96 64.78
CA ASP A 200 5.74 -5.03 64.17
C ASP A 200 6.31 -6.00 65.26
N PRO A 201 6.79 -7.20 64.95
CA PRO A 201 7.73 -7.51 63.89
C PRO A 201 7.81 -8.98 63.36
N LYS A 202 8.63 -9.12 62.27
CA LYS A 202 9.61 -10.21 62.01
C LYS A 202 9.16 -11.54 61.41
N LYS A 203 9.76 -11.73 60.21
CA LYS A 203 10.73 -12.78 59.78
C LYS A 203 10.40 -14.25 60.09
N ASN A 204 10.44 -15.12 59.10
CA ASN A 204 11.59 -16.03 58.90
C ASN A 204 11.49 -16.80 57.58
N ASP A 205 12.69 -16.98 57.02
CA ASP A 205 13.14 -17.89 55.97
C ASP A 205 12.80 -19.37 56.36
N ASP A 206 12.59 -20.25 55.39
CA ASP A 206 13.42 -21.46 55.34
C ASP A 206 13.42 -22.14 53.96
N LYS A 207 14.57 -22.74 53.69
CA LYS A 207 14.99 -23.53 52.53
C LYS A 207 14.51 -24.98 52.65
N GLY A 208 14.45 -25.68 51.54
CA GLY A 208 14.43 -27.16 51.59
C GLY A 208 14.29 -27.83 50.22
N ASP A 209 15.39 -28.32 49.81
CA ASP A 209 15.86 -29.17 48.73
C ASP A 209 15.03 -30.38 48.27
N ASP A 210 15.26 -30.71 47.02
CA ASP A 210 15.49 -32.03 46.40
C ASP A 210 14.37 -33.08 46.30
N LYS A 211 14.06 -33.49 45.05
CA LYS A 211 14.49 -34.77 44.45
C LYS A 211 13.86 -35.05 43.08
N LYS A 212 14.81 -35.40 42.17
CA LYS A 212 14.57 -36.03 40.87
C LYS A 212 13.67 -37.25 40.92
N LYS A 213 12.76 -37.40 39.96
CA LYS A 213 12.46 -38.70 39.32
C LYS A 213 12.20 -38.50 37.82
N GLN A 214 13.03 -39.18 37.01
CA GLN A 214 12.83 -39.41 35.59
C GLN A 214 11.77 -40.50 35.40
N ASP A 215 10.90 -40.35 34.35
CA ASP A 215 10.56 -41.28 33.28
C ASP A 215 9.16 -41.01 32.70
N PRO A 216 8.80 -41.48 31.52
CA PRO A 216 9.48 -41.63 30.24
C PRO A 216 8.77 -40.92 29.08
N LYS A 217 9.45 -40.86 27.96
CA LYS A 217 9.06 -40.33 26.65
C LYS A 217 7.63 -40.61 26.23
N LYS A 218 6.79 -39.58 26.19
CA LYS A 218 5.60 -39.50 25.37
C LYS A 218 5.85 -38.44 24.31
N ASN A 219 5.82 -38.89 23.06
CA ASN A 219 5.93 -38.04 21.86
C ASN A 219 4.69 -37.13 21.78
N GLU A 220 4.70 -36.03 22.50
CA GLU A 220 3.73 -34.96 22.33
C GLU A 220 4.24 -34.06 21.19
N LYS A 221 3.52 -34.05 20.07
CA LYS A 221 3.59 -32.99 19.09
C LYS A 221 3.50 -31.68 19.88
N LYS A 222 4.63 -30.97 19.98
CA LYS A 222 4.66 -29.61 20.51
C LYS A 222 3.76 -28.75 19.61
N GLU A 223 2.54 -28.53 20.01
CA GLU A 223 1.75 -27.39 19.55
C GLU A 223 2.56 -26.14 19.90
N GLN A 224 3.11 -25.52 18.87
CA GLN A 224 3.82 -24.26 19.02
C GLN A 224 2.79 -23.25 19.58
N LYS A 225 3.02 -22.78 20.81
CA LYS A 225 2.24 -21.68 21.40
C LYS A 225 2.24 -20.52 20.41
N PRO A 226 1.07 -19.93 20.10
CA PRO A 226 0.98 -18.82 19.17
C PRO A 226 1.88 -17.67 19.62
N GLN A 227 2.84 -17.29 18.80
CA GLN A 227 3.58 -16.06 19.04
C GLN A 227 2.63 -14.86 18.86
N PRO A 228 2.64 -13.85 19.75
CA PRO A 228 1.82 -12.66 19.58
C PRO A 228 2.10 -12.03 18.22
N GLY A 229 1.09 -11.97 17.33
CA GLY A 229 1.17 -11.38 15.99
C GLY A 229 1.28 -12.36 14.83
N LYS A 230 1.36 -13.68 15.05
CA LYS A 230 1.28 -14.68 13.97
C LYS A 230 0.00 -15.50 14.09
N MET A 231 -0.81 -15.46 13.05
CA MET A 231 -2.00 -16.33 12.97
C MET A 231 -1.60 -17.79 12.81
N SER A 232 -2.37 -18.71 13.40
CA SER A 232 -2.21 -20.14 13.15
C SER A 232 -2.63 -20.48 11.70
N PRO A 233 -2.10 -21.56 11.10
CA PRO A 233 -2.50 -21.98 9.76
C PRO A 233 -4.01 -22.22 9.63
N GLN A 234 -4.68 -22.66 10.69
CA GLN A 234 -6.14 -22.86 10.73
C GLN A 234 -6.91 -21.52 10.71
N GLN A 235 -6.46 -20.53 11.48
CA GLN A 235 -7.05 -19.18 11.45
C GLN A 235 -6.87 -18.51 10.08
N ILE A 236 -5.70 -18.67 9.46
CA ILE A 236 -5.44 -18.19 8.11
C ILE A 236 -6.40 -18.85 7.12
N LYS A 237 -6.59 -20.18 7.18
CA LYS A 237 -7.50 -20.91 6.31
C LYS A 237 -8.95 -20.46 6.44
N GLN A 238 -9.44 -20.29 7.66
CA GLN A 238 -10.80 -19.80 7.93
C GLN A 238 -11.01 -18.38 7.40
N LEU A 239 -10.01 -17.50 7.60
CA LEU A 239 -10.08 -16.13 7.12
C LEU A 239 -10.05 -16.05 5.59
N LEU A 240 -9.20 -16.84 4.94
CA LEU A 240 -9.18 -16.97 3.48
C LEU A 240 -10.51 -17.47 2.91
N GLU A 241 -11.15 -18.43 3.57
CA GLU A 241 -12.46 -18.94 3.16
C GLU A 241 -13.57 -17.89 3.35
N SER A 242 -13.56 -17.14 4.44
CA SER A 242 -14.51 -16.04 4.65
C SER A 242 -14.37 -14.94 3.59
N LEU A 243 -13.13 -14.56 3.25
CA LEU A 243 -12.84 -13.57 2.20
C LEU A 243 -13.31 -14.04 0.82
N LYS A 244 -13.07 -15.31 0.48
CA LYS A 244 -13.55 -15.91 -0.78
C LYS A 244 -15.08 -15.88 -0.88
N ASN A 245 -15.78 -16.05 0.24
CA ASN A 245 -17.22 -15.96 0.30
C ASN A 245 -17.74 -14.51 0.17
N GLU A 246 -17.06 -13.54 0.79
CA GLU A 246 -17.39 -12.11 0.63
C GLU A 246 -17.15 -11.62 -0.81
N GLU A 247 -16.07 -12.08 -1.42
CA GLU A 247 -15.74 -11.77 -2.80
C GLU A 247 -16.81 -12.31 -3.76
N LYS A 248 -17.23 -13.57 -3.59
CA LYS A 248 -18.37 -14.14 -4.36
C LYS A 248 -19.65 -13.32 -4.21
N LYS A 249 -19.95 -12.83 -3.00
CA LYS A 249 -21.13 -11.97 -2.76
C LYS A 249 -20.98 -10.64 -3.48
N THR A 250 -19.79 -10.05 -3.46
CA THR A 250 -19.48 -8.77 -4.12
C THR A 250 -19.55 -8.90 -5.63
N GLN A 251 -18.98 -9.96 -6.21
CA GLN A 251 -19.07 -10.28 -7.63
C GLN A 251 -20.52 -10.48 -8.09
N LYS A 252 -21.32 -11.21 -7.32
CA LYS A 252 -22.75 -11.37 -7.62
C LYS A 252 -23.49 -10.03 -7.62
N LYS A 253 -23.21 -9.13 -6.66
CA LYS A 253 -23.79 -7.79 -6.61
C LYS A 253 -23.36 -6.92 -7.80
N LEU A 254 -22.09 -7.00 -8.21
CA LEU A 254 -21.56 -6.27 -9.36
C LEU A 254 -22.20 -6.76 -10.67
N ASN A 255 -22.30 -8.08 -10.85
CA ASN A 255 -22.93 -8.68 -12.03
C ASN A 255 -24.42 -8.37 -12.08
N ALA A 256 -25.11 -8.36 -10.94
CA ALA A 256 -26.53 -7.94 -10.87
C ALA A 256 -26.71 -6.44 -11.20
N LYS A 257 -25.77 -5.57 -10.78
CA LYS A 257 -25.78 -4.15 -11.18
C LYS A 257 -25.51 -3.96 -12.67
N LYS A 258 -24.54 -4.69 -13.24
CA LYS A 258 -24.26 -4.67 -14.69
C LYS A 258 -25.46 -5.15 -15.50
N ALA A 259 -26.12 -6.23 -15.06
CA ALA A 259 -27.32 -6.75 -15.72
C ALA A 259 -28.52 -5.79 -15.65
N LYS A 260 -28.66 -5.01 -14.56
CA LYS A 260 -29.68 -3.97 -14.45
C LYS A 260 -29.36 -2.72 -15.28
N GLY A 261 -28.08 -2.37 -15.46
CA GLY A 261 -27.64 -1.22 -16.27
C GLY A 261 -27.73 -1.47 -17.78
N SER A 262 -27.78 -2.72 -18.24
CA SER A 262 -27.93 -3.06 -19.66
C SER A 262 -29.37 -3.07 -20.16
N LYS A 263 -30.34 -2.87 -19.27
CA LYS A 263 -31.77 -2.83 -19.64
C LYS A 263 -32.34 -1.43 -19.99
N VAL A 264 -31.53 -0.40 -20.05
CA VAL A 264 -31.96 0.95 -20.41
C VAL A 264 -31.36 1.33 -21.75
N LYS A 265 -32.16 1.20 -22.78
CA LYS A 265 -32.36 1.88 -24.04
C LYS A 265 -32.48 0.93 -25.23
N GLN A 266 -33.68 0.44 -25.41
CA GLN A 266 -34.31 0.39 -26.70
C GLN A 266 -35.60 1.23 -26.60
N GLU A 267 -35.47 2.55 -26.60
CA GLU A 267 -36.53 3.39 -27.11
C GLU A 267 -36.44 3.34 -28.63
N LYS A 268 -37.48 2.77 -29.23
CA LYS A 268 -37.71 2.77 -30.65
C LYS A 268 -38.05 4.19 -31.06
N ASP A 269 -37.13 4.86 -31.76
CA ASP A 269 -37.46 6.03 -32.57
C ASP A 269 -38.10 5.54 -33.87
N TRP A 270 -39.38 5.76 -34.01
CA TRP A 270 -40.15 5.81 -35.27
C TRP A 270 -40.94 7.07 -35.36
#